data_040334ef4c78728af13b35d9515226fe
#
_entry.id   040334ef4c78728af13b35d9515226fe
#
_cell.length_a   1.000
_cell.length_b   1.000
_cell.length_c   1.000
_cell.angle_alpha   90.00
_cell.angle_beta   90.00
_cell.angle_gamma   90.00
#
_symmetry.space_group_name_H-M   'P 1'
#
loop_
_entity.id
_entity.type
_entity.pdbx_description
1 polymer ?
#
loop_
_entity_poly.entity_id
_entity_poly.type
_entity_poly.pdbx_seq_one_letter_code
_entity_poly.pdbx_strand_id
1 'polypeptide(L)'
;GNGIEKGAYGLPWYVNDGPTYWNTELMQKCGLDPNKIPTTWDEYFAAGDTIVQNCKDVYLGTTMGYNTEDLMTAGVKSFMNDDHSKYTFNDEAGVKQISRFVELYKKGGIPPEALDSSWSQAADLFQRGNLVSMAGSAYSADGFKQNAPDLYKNLAVGPRISNDGKSASVAYEMLGISANSKHPDVAIDFARFVTNEKNQIEFDKKASVFPSAKGGSG
;
A
#
# COMPACT_ATOMS: atom_id res chain seq x y z
N GLY A 1 -19.29 24.84 8.65
CA GLY A 1 -18.72 23.56 8.32
C GLY A 1 -19.64 22.78 7.39
N ASN A 2 -19.22 22.59 6.17
CA ASN A 2 -19.94 21.80 5.20
C ASN A 2 -19.64 20.31 5.42
N GLY A 3 -20.06 19.78 6.57
CA GLY A 3 -19.96 18.35 6.84
C GLY A 3 -20.90 17.58 5.92
N ILE A 4 -20.45 16.40 5.47
CA ILE A 4 -21.33 15.42 4.85
C ILE A 4 -22.40 15.05 5.88
N GLU A 5 -23.68 15.11 5.49
CA GLU A 5 -24.76 14.69 6.37
C GLU A 5 -24.54 13.24 6.83
N LYS A 6 -24.91 12.95 8.08
CA LYS A 6 -24.78 11.62 8.63
C LYS A 6 -25.69 10.65 7.90
N GLY A 7 -25.12 9.63 7.24
CA GLY A 7 -25.88 8.66 6.45
C GLY A 7 -25.02 7.49 5.97
N ALA A 8 -25.64 6.51 5.32
CA ALA A 8 -24.97 5.41 4.64
C ALA A 8 -24.86 5.75 3.15
N TYR A 9 -23.64 5.95 2.67
CA TYR A 9 -23.36 6.40 1.30
C TYR A 9 -22.84 5.29 0.38
N GLY A 10 -22.66 4.09 0.90
CA GLY A 10 -22.21 2.95 0.13
C GLY A 10 -22.36 1.63 0.89
N LEU A 11 -22.33 0.54 0.15
CA LEU A 11 -22.31 -0.82 0.69
C LEU A 11 -20.88 -1.35 0.59
N PRO A 12 -20.28 -1.87 1.70
CA PRO A 12 -18.96 -2.49 1.66
C PRO A 12 -18.96 -3.67 0.69
N TRP A 13 -17.98 -3.71 -0.19
CA TRP A 13 -17.87 -4.78 -1.19
C TRP A 13 -16.75 -5.75 -0.87
N TYR A 14 -15.51 -5.28 -0.88
CA TYR A 14 -14.36 -6.09 -0.52
C TYR A 14 -13.30 -5.27 0.21
N VAL A 15 -12.35 -5.97 0.78
CA VAL A 15 -11.20 -5.40 1.47
C VAL A 15 -9.95 -5.75 0.71
N ASN A 16 -9.09 -4.78 0.49
CA ASN A 16 -7.78 -4.97 -0.10
C ASN A 16 -6.71 -4.72 0.97
N ASP A 17 -5.85 -5.69 1.19
CA ASP A 17 -4.69 -5.56 2.06
C ASP A 17 -3.50 -5.05 1.24
N GLY A 18 -2.69 -4.19 1.87
CA GLY A 18 -1.51 -3.59 1.28
C GLY A 18 -0.20 -4.13 1.85
N PRO A 19 0.20 -5.39 1.58
CA PRO A 19 1.46 -5.93 2.04
C PRO A 19 2.64 -5.21 1.39
N THR A 20 3.82 -5.38 1.99
CA THR A 20 5.08 -5.02 1.35
C THR A 20 5.75 -6.28 0.81
N TYR A 21 6.06 -6.28 -0.48
CA TYR A 21 6.80 -7.34 -1.15
C TYR A 21 8.29 -7.02 -1.11
N TRP A 22 9.11 -8.06 -0.92
CA TRP A 22 10.57 -7.97 -0.82
C TRP A 22 11.23 -8.97 -1.76
N ASN A 23 12.21 -8.52 -2.53
CA ASN A 23 13.06 -9.38 -3.34
C ASN A 23 14.22 -9.89 -2.49
N THR A 24 14.11 -11.13 -2.01
CA THR A 24 15.10 -11.73 -1.09
C THR A 24 16.46 -11.96 -1.73
N GLU A 25 16.52 -12.17 -3.04
CA GLU A 25 17.78 -12.28 -3.80
C GLU A 25 18.52 -10.93 -3.79
N LEU A 26 17.82 -9.84 -4.07
CA LEU A 26 18.42 -8.49 -4.00
C LEU A 26 18.77 -8.10 -2.57
N MET A 27 17.96 -8.47 -1.58
CA MET A 27 18.31 -8.28 -0.17
C MET A 27 19.68 -8.90 0.13
N GLN A 28 19.86 -10.17 -0.19
CA GLN A 28 21.12 -10.87 0.03
C GLN A 28 22.28 -10.24 -0.75
N LYS A 29 22.07 -9.94 -2.03
CA LYS A 29 23.07 -9.30 -2.90
C LYS A 29 23.56 -7.97 -2.34
N CYS A 30 22.65 -7.19 -1.74
CA CYS A 30 22.95 -5.86 -1.18
C CYS A 30 23.31 -5.90 0.32
N GLY A 31 23.57 -7.08 0.90
CA GLY A 31 24.06 -7.21 2.28
C GLY A 31 23.00 -7.20 3.35
N LEU A 32 21.73 -7.39 2.99
CA LEU A 32 20.61 -7.55 3.92
C LEU A 32 20.36 -9.04 4.21
N ASP A 33 19.89 -9.36 5.41
CA ASP A 33 19.48 -10.72 5.76
C ASP A 33 18.08 -10.99 5.18
N PRO A 34 17.93 -11.92 4.19
CA PRO A 34 16.66 -12.21 3.55
C PRO A 34 15.61 -12.84 4.50
N ASN A 35 16.03 -13.28 5.69
CA ASN A 35 15.15 -13.84 6.70
C ASN A 35 14.63 -12.79 7.70
N LYS A 36 15.12 -11.55 7.60
CA LYS A 36 14.75 -10.43 8.48
C LYS A 36 14.14 -9.30 7.66
N ILE A 37 12.87 -9.48 7.32
CA ILE A 37 12.13 -8.49 6.55
C ILE A 37 11.86 -7.25 7.42
N PRO A 38 12.25 -6.03 6.98
CA PRO A 38 11.91 -4.81 7.69
C PRO A 38 10.41 -4.65 7.86
N THR A 39 9.97 -4.32 9.06
CA THR A 39 8.56 -4.09 9.40
C THR A 39 8.31 -2.70 9.95
N THR A 40 9.36 -2.07 10.48
CA THR A 40 9.31 -0.71 11.01
C THR A 40 9.96 0.30 10.07
N TRP A 41 9.55 1.57 10.19
CA TRP A 41 10.18 2.64 9.43
C TRP A 41 11.68 2.77 9.72
N ASP A 42 12.12 2.50 10.95
CA ASP A 42 13.54 2.56 11.30
C ASP A 42 14.32 1.45 10.60
N GLU A 43 13.81 0.22 10.59
CA GLU A 43 14.41 -0.90 9.85
C GLU A 43 14.41 -0.65 8.33
N TYR A 44 13.32 -0.08 7.80
CA TYR A 44 13.19 0.24 6.39
C TYR A 44 14.26 1.23 5.91
N PHE A 45 14.45 2.33 6.61
CA PHE A 45 15.47 3.31 6.25
C PHE A 45 16.89 2.79 6.50
N ALA A 46 17.13 2.00 7.53
CA ALA A 46 18.43 1.33 7.76
C ALA A 46 18.74 0.34 6.62
N ALA A 47 17.75 -0.38 6.11
CA ALA A 47 17.92 -1.23 4.92
C ALA A 47 18.29 -0.38 3.68
N GLY A 48 17.66 0.78 3.52
CA GLY A 48 18.01 1.73 2.45
C GLY A 48 19.46 2.21 2.50
N ASP A 49 19.94 2.58 3.67
CA ASP A 49 21.35 2.97 3.87
C ASP A 49 22.31 1.82 3.52
N THR A 50 21.98 0.58 3.89
CA THR A 50 22.77 -0.61 3.54
C THR A 50 22.81 -0.86 2.04
N ILE A 51 21.68 -0.72 1.35
CA ILE A 51 21.58 -0.88 -0.11
C ILE A 51 22.45 0.16 -0.82
N VAL A 52 22.35 1.42 -0.43
CA VAL A 52 23.16 2.52 -1.02
C VAL A 52 24.65 2.25 -0.89
N GLN A 53 25.10 1.67 0.22
CA GLN A 53 26.52 1.37 0.46
C GLN A 53 27.03 0.20 -0.39
N ASN A 54 26.20 -0.80 -0.66
CA ASN A 54 26.64 -2.08 -1.22
C ASN A 54 26.23 -2.32 -2.66
N CYS A 55 25.21 -1.61 -3.16
CA CYS A 55 24.66 -1.82 -4.50
C CYS A 55 24.61 -0.53 -5.29
N LYS A 56 24.78 -0.68 -6.61
CA LYS A 56 24.60 0.40 -7.59
C LYS A 56 23.38 0.09 -8.46
N ASP A 57 22.58 1.09 -8.78
CA ASP A 57 21.39 0.97 -9.62
C ASP A 57 20.33 -0.01 -9.05
N VAL A 58 20.38 -0.24 -7.74
CA VAL A 58 19.38 -0.97 -6.95
C VAL A 58 18.87 -0.04 -5.85
N TYR A 59 17.56 0.03 -5.71
CA TYR A 59 16.89 0.98 -4.83
C TYR A 59 16.05 0.25 -3.79
N LEU A 60 15.82 0.87 -2.64
CA LEU A 60 14.98 0.31 -1.59
C LEU A 60 13.50 0.20 -2.04
N GLY A 61 12.97 1.26 -2.62
CA GLY A 61 11.59 1.36 -3.08
C GLY A 61 11.34 2.70 -3.78
N THR A 62 10.10 2.97 -4.18
CA THR A 62 9.71 4.19 -4.92
C THR A 62 9.00 5.23 -4.08
N THR A 63 8.50 4.88 -2.90
CA THR A 63 7.74 5.79 -2.05
C THR A 63 8.59 6.96 -1.58
N MET A 64 8.05 8.17 -1.69
CA MET A 64 8.66 9.42 -1.23
C MET A 64 8.09 9.92 0.12
N GLY A 65 7.25 9.13 0.77
CA GLY A 65 6.64 9.48 2.06
C GLY A 65 5.54 10.55 1.99
N TYR A 66 5.07 10.88 0.78
CA TYR A 66 4.02 11.87 0.57
C TYR A 66 2.61 11.28 0.50
N ASN A 67 2.48 9.96 0.42
CA ASN A 67 1.16 9.35 0.46
C ASN A 67 0.61 9.34 1.90
N THR A 68 -0.70 9.40 2.00
CA THR A 68 -1.38 9.54 3.29
C THR A 68 -1.15 8.35 4.20
N GLU A 69 -1.06 7.13 3.66
CA GLU A 69 -0.86 5.91 4.43
C GLU A 69 0.52 5.88 5.09
N ASP A 70 1.58 6.24 4.36
CA ASP A 70 2.93 6.27 4.92
C ASP A 70 3.06 7.32 6.03
N LEU A 71 2.37 8.45 5.90
CA LEU A 71 2.34 9.47 6.96
C LEU A 71 1.56 8.98 8.19
N MET A 72 0.41 8.31 7.99
CA MET A 72 -0.37 7.76 9.10
C MET A 72 0.40 6.66 9.85
N THR A 73 1.03 5.73 9.13
CA THR A 73 1.81 4.65 9.73
C THR A 73 3.10 5.16 10.38
N ALA A 74 3.57 6.36 10.01
CA ALA A 74 4.66 7.08 10.68
C ALA A 74 4.21 7.90 11.90
N GLY A 75 2.91 7.95 12.20
CA GLY A 75 2.38 8.57 13.41
C GLY A 75 1.67 9.91 13.23
N VAL A 76 1.45 10.37 12.01
CA VAL A 76 0.58 11.53 11.74
C VAL A 76 -0.85 11.19 12.15
N LYS A 77 -1.41 11.94 13.09
CA LYS A 77 -2.70 11.63 13.72
C LYS A 77 -3.89 12.14 12.93
N SER A 78 -3.73 13.27 12.25
CA SER A 78 -4.78 13.90 11.46
C SER A 78 -4.18 14.70 10.32
N PHE A 79 -4.85 14.70 9.17
CA PHE A 79 -4.48 15.51 8.01
C PHE A 79 -5.08 16.90 8.03
N MET A 80 -6.17 17.08 8.79
CA MET A 80 -6.87 18.35 8.93
C MET A 80 -7.28 18.57 10.38
N ASN A 81 -7.45 19.83 10.77
CA ASN A 81 -8.06 20.20 12.04
C ASN A 81 -9.57 19.85 12.06
N ASP A 82 -10.21 19.97 13.22
CA ASP A 82 -11.60 19.51 13.46
C ASP A 82 -12.65 20.20 12.58
N ASP A 83 -12.44 21.45 12.19
CA ASP A 83 -13.34 22.19 11.30
C ASP A 83 -13.00 22.07 9.81
N HIS A 84 -11.98 21.26 9.47
CA HIS A 84 -11.47 21.00 8.11
C HIS A 84 -11.01 22.25 7.35
N SER A 85 -10.61 23.30 8.07
CA SER A 85 -10.16 24.57 7.46
C SER A 85 -8.66 24.63 7.24
N LYS A 86 -7.88 23.74 7.89
CA LYS A 86 -6.40 23.77 7.85
C LYS A 86 -5.82 22.37 7.84
N TYR A 87 -4.80 22.16 7.02
CA TYR A 87 -3.98 20.95 7.04
C TYR A 87 -3.07 20.91 8.27
N THR A 88 -2.90 19.72 8.85
CA THR A 88 -2.13 19.48 10.09
C THR A 88 -1.08 18.38 9.96
N PHE A 89 -0.95 17.74 8.79
CA PHE A 89 -0.01 16.64 8.56
C PHE A 89 1.47 17.06 8.58
N ASN A 90 1.75 18.36 8.63
CA ASN A 90 3.09 18.93 8.81
C ASN A 90 3.50 19.00 10.29
N ASP A 91 3.00 18.12 11.12
CA ASP A 91 3.46 17.91 12.49
C ASP A 91 4.87 17.29 12.54
N GLU A 92 5.42 17.07 13.73
CA GLU A 92 6.76 16.50 13.91
C GLU A 92 6.92 15.15 13.21
N ALA A 93 5.90 14.27 13.29
CA ALA A 93 5.93 12.95 12.67
C ALA A 93 5.95 13.06 11.13
N GLY A 94 5.11 13.92 10.56
CA GLY A 94 5.04 14.13 9.12
C GLY A 94 6.32 14.74 8.55
N VAL A 95 6.86 15.77 9.21
CA VAL A 95 8.12 16.40 8.82
C VAL A 95 9.28 15.40 8.89
N LYS A 96 9.38 14.64 10.00
CA LYS A 96 10.40 13.60 10.17
C LYS A 96 10.33 12.55 9.05
N GLN A 97 9.13 12.05 8.76
CA GLN A 97 8.95 11.00 7.76
C GLN A 97 9.36 11.46 6.36
N ILE A 98 8.88 12.62 5.93
CA ILE A 98 9.22 13.18 4.61
C ILE A 98 10.72 13.48 4.53
N SER A 99 11.33 14.03 5.58
CA SER A 99 12.76 14.31 5.62
C SER A 99 13.60 13.05 5.41
N ARG A 100 13.24 11.93 6.04
CA ARG A 100 13.94 10.64 5.88
C ARG A 100 13.88 10.14 4.42
N PHE A 101 12.72 10.24 3.77
CA PHE A 101 12.61 9.89 2.35
C PHE A 101 13.45 10.80 1.46
N VAL A 102 13.44 12.12 1.72
CA VAL A 102 14.27 13.08 0.98
C VAL A 102 15.76 12.78 1.15
N GLU A 103 16.19 12.44 2.35
CA GLU A 103 17.58 12.04 2.61
C GLU A 103 17.95 10.76 1.86
N LEU A 104 17.09 9.72 1.92
CA LEU A 104 17.32 8.48 1.20
C LEU A 104 17.36 8.68 -0.32
N TYR A 105 16.48 9.53 -0.86
CA TYR A 105 16.49 9.92 -2.27
C TYR A 105 17.83 10.60 -2.66
N LYS A 106 18.29 11.57 -1.87
CA LYS A 106 19.56 12.26 -2.11
C LYS A 106 20.78 11.34 -2.06
N LYS A 107 20.73 10.28 -1.24
CA LYS A 107 21.76 9.24 -1.16
C LYS A 107 21.70 8.24 -2.32
N GLY A 108 20.66 8.27 -3.15
CA GLY A 108 20.47 7.32 -4.26
C GLY A 108 19.79 6.00 -3.86
N GLY A 109 19.10 5.97 -2.72
CA GLY A 109 18.35 4.77 -2.27
C GLY A 109 16.92 4.69 -2.79
N ILE A 110 16.47 5.73 -3.51
CA ILE A 110 15.18 5.81 -4.22
C ILE A 110 15.48 6.19 -5.66
N PRO A 111 14.84 5.58 -6.67
CA PRO A 111 15.12 5.88 -8.08
C PRO A 111 14.78 7.33 -8.43
N PRO A 112 15.56 7.97 -9.32
CA PRO A 112 15.33 9.37 -9.73
C PRO A 112 13.92 9.65 -10.25
N GLU A 113 13.33 8.68 -10.98
CA GLU A 113 11.99 8.73 -11.54
C GLU A 113 10.86 8.59 -10.50
N ALA A 114 11.17 8.28 -9.24
CA ALA A 114 10.16 8.11 -8.19
C ALA A 114 9.31 9.36 -7.93
N LEU A 115 9.81 10.54 -8.27
CA LEU A 115 9.07 11.81 -8.14
C LEU A 115 7.83 11.86 -9.06
N ASP A 116 7.91 11.23 -10.22
CA ASP A 116 6.86 11.20 -11.24
C ASP A 116 6.33 9.77 -11.49
N SER A 117 6.75 8.79 -10.69
CA SER A 117 6.42 7.40 -10.94
C SER A 117 4.98 7.07 -10.55
N SER A 118 4.35 6.27 -11.41
CA SER A 118 3.08 5.60 -11.13
C SER A 118 3.34 4.23 -10.46
N TRP A 119 2.27 3.62 -9.92
CA TRP A 119 2.34 2.26 -9.41
C TRP A 119 2.84 1.25 -10.46
N SER A 120 2.42 1.38 -11.72
CA SER A 120 2.85 0.49 -12.80
C SER A 120 4.36 0.60 -13.07
N GLN A 121 4.93 1.81 -13.01
CA GLN A 121 6.38 2.00 -13.15
C GLN A 121 7.14 1.39 -11.98
N ALA A 122 6.61 1.49 -10.76
CA ALA A 122 7.19 0.80 -9.59
C ALA A 122 7.17 -0.72 -9.76
N ALA A 123 6.05 -1.28 -10.25
CA ALA A 123 5.94 -2.71 -10.52
C ALA A 123 6.93 -3.17 -11.60
N ASP A 124 7.13 -2.39 -12.66
CA ASP A 124 8.12 -2.67 -13.71
C ASP A 124 9.56 -2.66 -13.16
N LEU A 125 9.91 -1.67 -12.34
CA LEU A 125 11.22 -1.61 -11.69
C LEU A 125 11.45 -2.80 -10.75
N PHE A 126 10.44 -3.19 -9.98
CA PHE A 126 10.50 -4.33 -9.10
C PHE A 126 10.68 -5.65 -9.87
N GLN A 127 9.90 -5.86 -10.93
CA GLN A 127 9.99 -7.05 -11.78
C GLN A 127 11.31 -7.16 -12.52
N ARG A 128 11.94 -6.03 -12.87
CA ARG A 128 13.27 -5.99 -13.53
C ARG A 128 14.44 -6.15 -12.54
N GLY A 129 14.17 -6.25 -11.24
CA GLY A 129 15.20 -6.40 -10.24
C GLY A 129 15.97 -5.12 -9.91
N ASN A 130 15.32 -3.95 -10.03
CA ASN A 130 15.89 -2.66 -9.62
C ASN A 130 15.38 -2.19 -8.26
N LEU A 131 14.28 -2.76 -7.73
CA LEU A 131 13.78 -2.46 -6.39
C LEU A 131 13.90 -3.66 -5.46
N VAL A 132 14.34 -3.41 -4.23
CA VAL A 132 14.38 -4.42 -3.16
C VAL A 132 13.00 -4.62 -2.55
N SER A 133 12.20 -3.57 -2.45
CA SER A 133 10.84 -3.63 -1.89
C SER A 133 9.82 -2.87 -2.72
N MET A 134 8.56 -3.27 -2.58
CA MET A 134 7.43 -2.61 -3.21
C MET A 134 6.18 -2.80 -2.35
N ALA A 135 5.49 -1.72 -2.05
CA ALA A 135 4.13 -1.80 -1.53
C ALA A 135 3.18 -2.29 -2.63
N GLY A 136 2.29 -3.20 -2.31
CA GLY A 136 1.36 -3.76 -3.29
C GLY A 136 0.03 -4.12 -2.67
N SER A 137 -0.75 -4.89 -3.40
CA SER A 137 -2.03 -5.46 -2.99
C SER A 137 -1.93 -6.98 -2.97
N ALA A 138 -2.87 -7.68 -2.35
CA ALA A 138 -2.88 -9.14 -2.31
C ALA A 138 -2.80 -9.76 -3.73
N TYR A 139 -3.50 -9.18 -4.70
CA TYR A 139 -3.48 -9.63 -6.10
C TYR A 139 -2.16 -9.35 -6.86
N SER A 140 -1.25 -8.53 -6.31
CA SER A 140 0.02 -8.22 -7.00
C SER A 140 0.90 -9.46 -7.17
N ALA A 141 0.81 -10.42 -6.23
CA ALA A 141 1.56 -11.67 -6.30
C ALA A 141 1.22 -12.50 -7.54
N ASP A 142 -0.05 -12.51 -7.96
CA ASP A 142 -0.47 -13.22 -9.18
C ASP A 142 0.16 -12.61 -10.43
N GLY A 143 0.26 -11.27 -10.48
CA GLY A 143 0.96 -10.56 -11.54
C GLY A 143 2.45 -10.91 -11.58
N PHE A 144 3.12 -10.95 -10.43
CA PHE A 144 4.54 -11.35 -10.37
C PHE A 144 4.76 -12.79 -10.79
N LYS A 145 3.86 -13.71 -10.38
CA LYS A 145 3.92 -15.11 -10.79
C LYS A 145 3.84 -15.30 -12.29
N GLN A 146 3.00 -14.50 -12.96
CA GLN A 146 2.80 -14.59 -14.41
C GLN A 146 3.93 -13.90 -15.20
N ASN A 147 4.36 -12.71 -14.77
CA ASN A 147 5.23 -11.83 -15.56
C ASN A 147 6.71 -11.94 -15.17
N ALA A 148 7.02 -12.37 -13.94
CA ALA A 148 8.37 -12.46 -13.40
C ALA A 148 8.53 -13.70 -12.49
N PRO A 149 8.44 -14.93 -13.03
CA PRO A 149 8.41 -16.16 -12.25
C PRO A 149 9.67 -16.40 -11.42
N ASP A 150 10.82 -15.88 -11.82
CA ASP A 150 12.07 -16.00 -11.06
C ASP A 150 12.08 -15.04 -9.86
N LEU A 151 11.57 -13.82 -10.03
CA LEU A 151 11.30 -12.93 -8.89
C LEU A 151 10.31 -13.57 -7.93
N TYR A 152 9.21 -14.15 -8.45
CA TYR A 152 8.17 -14.76 -7.62
C TYR A 152 8.70 -15.86 -6.68
N LYS A 153 9.68 -16.65 -7.12
CA LYS A 153 10.34 -17.67 -6.28
C LYS A 153 11.15 -17.08 -5.12
N ASN A 154 11.59 -15.84 -5.28
CA ASN A 154 12.41 -15.10 -4.32
C ASN A 154 11.63 -13.97 -3.62
N LEU A 155 10.30 -14.05 -3.59
CA LEU A 155 9.47 -13.10 -2.87
C LEU A 155 9.34 -13.46 -1.41
N ALA A 156 9.55 -12.47 -0.54
CA ALA A 156 9.01 -12.47 0.81
C ALA A 156 7.90 -11.43 0.91
N VAL A 157 6.93 -11.71 1.77
CA VAL A 157 5.78 -10.83 2.03
C VAL A 157 5.84 -10.39 3.49
N GLY A 158 5.86 -9.10 3.70
CA GLY A 158 5.83 -8.49 5.03
C GLY A 158 4.59 -7.62 5.23
N PRO A 159 4.32 -7.20 6.47
CA PRO A 159 3.26 -6.24 6.74
C PRO A 159 3.57 -4.89 6.10
N ARG A 160 2.58 -4.02 6.04
CA ARG A 160 2.81 -2.60 5.73
C ARG A 160 3.79 -2.02 6.75
N ILE A 161 4.76 -1.25 6.25
CA ILE A 161 5.74 -0.60 7.12
C ILE A 161 5.05 0.42 8.04
N SER A 162 5.36 0.37 9.33
CA SER A 162 4.79 1.27 10.34
C SER A 162 5.76 1.50 11.49
N ASN A 163 5.47 2.43 12.39
CA ASN A 163 6.35 2.67 13.54
C ASN A 163 6.45 1.47 14.50
N ASP A 164 5.38 0.68 14.63
CA ASP A 164 5.31 -0.46 15.54
C ASP A 164 5.46 -1.82 14.85
N GLY A 165 5.59 -1.83 13.51
CA GLY A 165 5.70 -3.03 12.70
C GLY A 165 4.44 -3.90 12.64
N LYS A 166 3.29 -3.37 13.06
CA LYS A 166 2.04 -4.12 13.21
C LYS A 166 0.86 -3.56 12.41
N SER A 167 1.05 -2.45 11.71
CA SER A 167 -0.03 -1.86 10.91
C SER A 167 -0.39 -2.75 9.73
N ALA A 168 -1.69 -2.96 9.54
CA ALA A 168 -2.25 -3.43 8.29
C ALA A 168 -2.79 -2.21 7.52
N SER A 169 -2.44 -2.10 6.25
CA SER A 169 -3.11 -1.16 5.36
C SER A 169 -4.33 -1.86 4.79
N VAL A 170 -5.50 -1.38 5.15
CA VAL A 170 -6.76 -1.96 4.72
C VAL A 170 -7.53 -0.90 3.94
N ALA A 171 -7.66 -1.11 2.64
CA ALA A 171 -8.52 -0.32 1.78
C ALA A 171 -9.89 -1.00 1.69
N TYR A 172 -10.95 -0.27 2.05
CA TYR A 172 -12.32 -0.73 1.89
C TYR A 172 -12.86 -0.22 0.56
N GLU A 173 -13.22 -1.16 -0.31
CA GLU A 173 -13.93 -0.84 -1.53
C GLU A 173 -15.44 -0.86 -1.29
N MET A 174 -16.13 0.15 -1.80
CA MET A 174 -17.55 0.34 -1.56
C MET A 174 -18.31 0.56 -2.86
N LEU A 175 -19.50 0.03 -2.96
CA LEU A 175 -20.44 0.36 -4.03
C LEU A 175 -21.31 1.52 -3.60
N GLY A 176 -21.17 2.65 -4.31
CA GLY A 176 -22.06 3.82 -4.18
C GLY A 176 -23.02 3.90 -5.35
N ILE A 177 -24.19 4.49 -5.10
CA ILE A 177 -25.18 4.76 -6.14
C ILE A 177 -25.07 6.22 -6.54
N SER A 178 -24.94 6.47 -7.84
CA SER A 178 -24.91 7.83 -8.36
C SER A 178 -26.20 8.59 -8.04
N ALA A 179 -26.09 9.80 -7.51
CA ALA A 179 -27.24 10.68 -7.28
C ALA A 179 -28.01 11.02 -8.59
N ASN A 180 -27.37 10.89 -9.74
CA ASN A 180 -27.98 11.12 -11.05
C ASN A 180 -28.58 9.85 -11.68
N SER A 181 -28.60 8.72 -10.95
CA SER A 181 -29.22 7.50 -11.45
C SER A 181 -30.71 7.70 -11.72
N LYS A 182 -31.16 7.26 -12.89
CA LYS A 182 -32.59 7.26 -13.24
C LYS A 182 -33.34 6.05 -12.64
N HIS A 183 -32.59 5.06 -12.12
CA HIS A 183 -33.10 3.81 -11.57
C HIS A 183 -32.41 3.48 -10.24
N PRO A 184 -32.53 4.34 -9.21
CA PRO A 184 -31.80 4.16 -7.94
C PRO A 184 -32.20 2.85 -7.22
N ASP A 185 -33.46 2.48 -7.27
CA ASP A 185 -33.95 1.25 -6.60
C ASP A 185 -33.31 -0.01 -7.21
N VAL A 186 -33.25 -0.09 -8.54
CA VAL A 186 -32.61 -1.20 -9.24
C VAL A 186 -31.11 -1.24 -8.97
N ALA A 187 -30.46 -0.07 -8.90
CA ALA A 187 -29.03 0.02 -8.58
C ALA A 187 -28.76 -0.42 -7.14
N ILE A 188 -29.63 -0.09 -6.19
CA ILE A 188 -29.52 -0.55 -4.79
C ILE A 188 -29.69 -2.07 -4.70
N ASP A 189 -30.68 -2.64 -5.39
CA ASP A 189 -30.90 -4.08 -5.39
C ASP A 189 -29.72 -4.84 -6.02
N PHE A 190 -29.16 -4.31 -7.10
CA PHE A 190 -27.92 -4.85 -7.69
C PHE A 190 -26.74 -4.75 -6.71
N ALA A 191 -26.55 -3.61 -6.05
CA ALA A 191 -25.48 -3.45 -5.07
C ALA A 191 -25.63 -4.43 -3.90
N ARG A 192 -26.85 -4.63 -3.39
CA ARG A 192 -27.14 -5.65 -2.35
C ARG A 192 -26.89 -7.06 -2.82
N PHE A 193 -27.20 -7.37 -4.08
CA PHE A 193 -26.90 -8.67 -4.68
C PHE A 193 -25.39 -8.93 -4.72
N VAL A 194 -24.63 -7.96 -5.20
CA VAL A 194 -23.16 -8.08 -5.31
C VAL A 194 -22.49 -8.16 -3.94
N THR A 195 -22.98 -7.40 -2.96
CA THR A 195 -22.34 -7.28 -1.63
C THR A 195 -22.88 -8.29 -0.61
N ASN A 196 -23.75 -9.23 -0.98
CA ASN A 196 -24.13 -10.30 -0.05
C ASN A 196 -22.98 -11.26 0.18
N GLU A 197 -22.95 -11.93 1.34
CA GLU A 197 -21.86 -12.79 1.79
C GLU A 197 -21.43 -13.81 0.73
N LYS A 198 -22.39 -14.55 0.16
CA LYS A 198 -22.12 -15.58 -0.84
C LYS A 198 -21.40 -15.02 -2.07
N ASN A 199 -21.92 -13.92 -2.63
CA ASN A 199 -21.38 -13.33 -3.85
C ASN A 199 -20.04 -12.64 -3.59
N GLN A 200 -19.83 -12.05 -2.41
CA GLN A 200 -18.52 -11.51 -2.02
C GLN A 200 -17.49 -12.65 -1.98
N ILE A 201 -17.74 -13.75 -1.28
CA ILE A 201 -16.81 -14.87 -1.19
C ILE A 201 -16.45 -15.43 -2.59
N GLU A 202 -17.42 -15.57 -3.47
CA GLU A 202 -17.21 -16.03 -4.84
C GLU A 202 -16.35 -15.06 -5.67
N PHE A 203 -16.63 -13.76 -5.54
CA PHE A 203 -15.88 -12.71 -6.21
C PHE A 203 -14.44 -12.64 -5.67
N ASP A 204 -14.28 -12.61 -4.35
CA ASP A 204 -13.01 -12.40 -3.68
C ASP A 204 -12.00 -13.53 -3.96
N LYS A 205 -12.49 -14.78 -4.05
CA LYS A 205 -11.68 -15.93 -4.48
C LYS A 205 -11.13 -15.77 -5.90
N LYS A 206 -11.89 -15.11 -6.80
CA LYS A 206 -11.48 -14.89 -8.19
C LYS A 206 -10.61 -13.67 -8.38
N ALA A 207 -10.83 -12.65 -7.54
CA ALA A 207 -10.14 -11.37 -7.61
C ALA A 207 -8.91 -11.28 -6.69
N SER A 208 -8.64 -12.33 -5.88
CA SER A 208 -7.56 -12.36 -4.88
C SER A 208 -7.62 -11.17 -3.90
N VAL A 209 -8.82 -10.90 -3.40
CA VAL A 209 -9.12 -9.87 -2.39
C VAL A 209 -9.85 -10.50 -1.19
N PHE A 210 -10.19 -9.71 -0.19
CA PHE A 210 -10.80 -10.22 1.04
C PHE A 210 -12.26 -9.73 1.19
N PRO A 211 -13.18 -10.58 1.67
CA PRO A 211 -14.56 -10.17 1.89
C PRO A 211 -14.70 -9.15 3.03
N SER A 212 -15.57 -8.18 2.84
CA SER A 212 -15.94 -7.23 3.89
C SER A 212 -17.16 -7.71 4.72
N ALA A 213 -17.85 -8.76 4.27
CA ALA A 213 -19.01 -9.33 4.95
C ALA A 213 -18.62 -10.10 6.22
N LYS A 214 -19.44 -10.00 7.26
CA LYS A 214 -19.30 -10.83 8.46
C LYS A 214 -19.43 -12.32 8.08
N GLY A 215 -18.48 -13.15 8.53
CA GLY A 215 -18.44 -14.58 8.19
C GLY A 215 -17.65 -14.93 6.93
N GLY A 216 -17.19 -13.95 6.17
CA GLY A 216 -16.38 -14.17 4.97
C GLY A 216 -14.93 -14.62 5.23
N SER A 217 -14.47 -14.61 6.47
CA SER A 217 -13.10 -14.98 6.91
C SER A 217 -13.02 -16.45 7.36
N GLY A 218 -13.61 -17.37 6.61
CA GLY A 218 -13.50 -18.80 6.86
C GLY A 218 -12.42 -19.47 6.04
#